data_7683aa4bcb7f33e150b2a322cf8ee52d
#
_entry.id   7683aa4bcb7f33e150b2a322cf8ee52d
#
_cell.length_a   1.000
_cell.length_b   1.000
_cell.length_c   1.000
_cell.angle_alpha   90.00
_cell.angle_beta   90.00
_cell.angle_gamma   90.00
#
_symmetry.space_group_name_H-M   'P 1'
#
loop_
_entity.id
_entity.type
_entity.pdbx_description
1 polymer ?
#
loop_
_entity_poly.entity_id
_entity_poly.type
_entity_poly.pdbx_seq_one_letter_code
_entity_poly.pdbx_strand_id
1 'polypeptide(L)'
;FDKGGDGTINFDEFLMAVRGRLSPTRRKLVVKVFNALDAAGDGNGYLTIEDLQDAYSASDHPDVKAGKRTEQEVLTDLLEAFEGAGKGGNSKKGDGMVTLDEWIAYYEEVSSSIDTDDYLGVMITKCWSCLKTLAPDGKTLVPAISYVPAYEINTLEKILRKSIYQKAKKG
;
A
#
# COMPACT_ATOMS: atom_id res chain seq x y z
N PHE A 1 -2.66 -24.64 -5.37
CA PHE A 1 -2.45 -24.35 -3.97
C PHE A 1 -0.94 -24.22 -3.66
N ASP A 2 -0.12 -25.23 -3.96
CA ASP A 2 1.35 -25.20 -3.78
C ASP A 2 2.01 -24.34 -4.87
N LYS A 3 2.30 -23.07 -4.55
CA LYS A 3 3.03 -22.15 -5.45
C LYS A 3 4.54 -22.36 -5.37
N GLY A 4 5.04 -22.83 -4.24
CA GLY A 4 6.45 -23.11 -3.99
C GLY A 4 6.95 -24.36 -4.72
N GLY A 5 6.05 -25.28 -5.09
CA GLY A 5 6.38 -26.54 -5.78
C GLY A 5 7.19 -27.51 -4.92
N ASP A 6 7.17 -27.34 -3.60
CA ASP A 6 7.89 -28.18 -2.65
C ASP A 6 7.09 -29.40 -2.18
N GLY A 7 5.84 -29.53 -2.64
CA GLY A 7 4.92 -30.63 -2.31
C GLY A 7 4.20 -30.45 -0.99
N THR A 8 4.33 -29.29 -0.34
CA THR A 8 3.61 -28.92 0.87
C THR A 8 2.79 -27.66 0.65
N ILE A 9 1.73 -27.48 1.41
CA ILE A 9 0.93 -26.23 1.41
C ILE A 9 1.19 -25.54 2.73
N ASN A 10 1.91 -24.43 2.70
CA ASN A 10 2.10 -23.60 3.88
C ASN A 10 0.85 -22.77 4.19
N PHE A 11 0.84 -22.13 5.36
CA PHE A 11 -0.33 -21.37 5.83
C PHE A 11 -0.68 -20.18 4.91
N ASP A 12 0.31 -19.49 4.38
CA ASP A 12 0.12 -18.34 3.49
C ASP A 12 -0.42 -18.76 2.12
N GLU A 13 0.12 -19.85 1.55
CA GLU A 13 -0.42 -20.46 0.33
C GLU A 13 -1.88 -20.91 0.51
N PHE A 14 -2.20 -21.51 1.66
CA PHE A 14 -3.56 -21.86 2.00
C PHE A 14 -4.47 -20.63 2.10
N LEU A 15 -4.05 -19.57 2.80
CA LEU A 15 -4.81 -18.33 2.90
C LEU A 15 -5.03 -17.67 1.54
N MET A 16 -3.99 -17.60 0.72
CA MET A 16 -4.10 -17.05 -0.65
C MET A 16 -5.07 -17.86 -1.51
N ALA A 17 -5.04 -19.17 -1.39
CA ALA A 17 -5.95 -20.05 -2.14
C ALA A 17 -7.43 -19.92 -1.69
N VAL A 18 -7.65 -19.69 -0.41
CA VAL A 18 -9.00 -19.55 0.19
C VAL A 18 -9.56 -18.13 -0.01
N ARG A 19 -8.73 -17.09 0.18
CA ARG A 19 -9.17 -15.69 0.08
C ARG A 19 -9.08 -15.13 -1.35
N GLY A 20 -8.33 -15.78 -2.21
CA GLY A 20 -8.18 -15.38 -3.61
C GLY A 20 -7.26 -14.18 -3.80
N ARG A 21 -7.28 -13.65 -5.03
CA ARG A 21 -6.53 -12.45 -5.42
C ARG A 21 -7.13 -11.20 -4.79
N LEU A 22 -6.38 -10.08 -4.86
CA LEU A 22 -6.90 -8.78 -4.47
C LEU A 22 -8.28 -8.51 -5.08
N SER A 23 -9.23 -8.08 -4.26
CA SER A 23 -10.50 -7.56 -4.76
C SER A 23 -10.25 -6.39 -5.72
N PRO A 24 -11.17 -6.10 -6.66
CA PRO A 24 -11.00 -4.95 -7.58
C PRO A 24 -10.74 -3.64 -6.84
N THR A 25 -11.36 -3.43 -5.69
CA THR A 25 -11.17 -2.24 -4.84
C THR A 25 -9.75 -2.20 -4.27
N ARG A 26 -9.29 -3.30 -3.67
CA ARG A 26 -7.93 -3.42 -3.11
C ARG A 26 -6.89 -3.25 -4.20
N ARG A 27 -7.05 -3.93 -5.35
CA ARG A 27 -6.14 -3.83 -6.48
C ARG A 27 -6.04 -2.39 -7.00
N LYS A 28 -7.17 -1.69 -7.15
CA LYS A 28 -7.17 -0.28 -7.59
C LYS A 28 -6.36 0.61 -6.67
N LEU A 29 -6.48 0.42 -5.34
CA LEU A 29 -5.70 1.18 -4.37
C LEU A 29 -4.21 0.86 -4.47
N VAL A 30 -3.84 -0.42 -4.52
CA VAL A 30 -2.46 -0.89 -4.64
C VAL A 30 -1.78 -0.34 -5.90
N VAL A 31 -2.44 -0.42 -7.06
CA VAL A 31 -1.94 0.12 -8.33
C VAL A 31 -1.83 1.65 -8.27
N LYS A 32 -2.78 2.34 -7.61
CA LYS A 32 -2.72 3.79 -7.44
C LYS A 32 -1.47 4.22 -6.66
N VAL A 33 -1.10 3.46 -5.62
CA VAL A 33 0.11 3.74 -4.83
C VAL A 33 1.36 3.57 -5.68
N PHE A 34 1.49 2.45 -6.40
CA PHE A 34 2.60 2.20 -7.30
C PHE A 34 2.81 3.35 -8.28
N ASN A 35 1.75 3.70 -9.02
CA ASN A 35 1.82 4.78 -10.01
C ASN A 35 2.17 6.14 -9.38
N ALA A 36 1.74 6.39 -8.14
CA ALA A 36 2.05 7.64 -7.47
C ALA A 36 3.51 7.69 -6.97
N LEU A 37 4.08 6.55 -6.57
CA LEU A 37 5.49 6.43 -6.21
C LEU A 37 6.37 6.62 -7.45
N ASP A 38 6.11 5.88 -8.52
CA ASP A 38 6.81 5.97 -9.78
C ASP A 38 6.76 7.41 -10.36
N ALA A 39 5.59 8.04 -10.36
CA ALA A 39 5.42 9.42 -10.84
C ALA A 39 6.08 10.48 -9.94
N ALA A 40 6.30 10.20 -8.66
CA ALA A 40 7.03 11.08 -7.75
C ALA A 40 8.56 10.95 -7.93
N GLY A 41 9.03 9.79 -8.41
CA GLY A 41 10.38 9.52 -8.82
C GLY A 41 10.63 9.92 -10.28
N ASP A 42 11.09 8.97 -11.09
CA ASP A 42 11.49 9.22 -12.49
C ASP A 42 10.43 8.79 -13.54
N GLY A 43 9.36 8.10 -13.13
CA GLY A 43 8.26 7.68 -14.00
C GLY A 43 8.64 6.60 -15.02
N ASN A 44 9.60 5.75 -14.69
CA ASN A 44 10.15 4.74 -15.61
C ASN A 44 9.34 3.42 -15.63
N GLY A 45 8.35 3.28 -14.74
CA GLY A 45 7.48 2.10 -14.62
C GLY A 45 8.00 1.01 -13.68
N TYR A 46 9.05 1.28 -12.92
CA TYR A 46 9.63 0.44 -11.89
C TYR A 46 9.79 1.26 -10.61
N LEU A 47 9.89 0.60 -9.45
CA LEU A 47 10.25 1.28 -8.20
C LEU A 47 11.65 0.85 -7.77
N THR A 48 12.47 1.82 -7.43
CA THR A 48 13.84 1.66 -6.91
C THR A 48 13.91 2.18 -5.47
N ILE A 49 15.08 2.05 -4.83
CA ILE A 49 15.30 2.62 -3.49
C ILE A 49 15.10 4.14 -3.50
N GLU A 50 15.53 4.81 -4.58
CA GLU A 50 15.40 6.26 -4.75
C GLU A 50 13.94 6.70 -4.73
N ASP A 51 13.04 5.95 -5.41
CA ASP A 51 11.59 6.25 -5.43
C ASP A 51 10.93 6.05 -4.06
N LEU A 52 11.43 5.10 -3.27
CA LEU A 52 10.90 4.78 -1.96
C LEU A 52 11.43 5.71 -0.87
N GLN A 53 12.63 6.27 -1.02
CA GLN A 53 13.36 6.99 0.02
C GLN A 53 12.57 8.19 0.57
N ASP A 54 11.93 8.97 -0.31
CA ASP A 54 11.16 10.15 0.07
C ASP A 54 9.70 9.85 0.46
N ALA A 55 9.21 8.68 0.08
CA ALA A 55 7.82 8.27 0.28
C ALA A 55 7.60 7.42 1.54
N TYR A 56 8.64 6.72 2.01
CA TYR A 56 8.59 5.86 3.18
C TYR A 56 9.38 6.46 4.34
N SER A 57 8.75 6.62 5.51
CA SER A 57 9.41 7.13 6.73
C SER A 57 10.30 6.08 7.37
N ALA A 58 11.42 5.72 6.75
CA ALA A 58 12.37 4.77 7.30
C ALA A 58 12.96 5.25 8.66
N SER A 59 13.10 6.56 8.86
CA SER A 59 13.51 7.17 10.13
C SER A 59 12.57 6.84 11.30
N ASP A 60 11.31 6.53 11.02
CA ASP A 60 10.33 6.14 12.04
C ASP A 60 10.40 4.67 12.44
N HIS A 61 11.16 3.85 11.72
CA HIS A 61 11.34 2.45 12.03
C HIS A 61 11.96 2.24 13.43
N PRO A 62 11.44 1.32 14.26
CA PRO A 62 11.93 1.14 15.64
C PRO A 62 13.43 0.85 15.74
N ASP A 63 14.00 0.06 14.83
CA ASP A 63 15.42 -0.28 14.84
C ASP A 63 16.30 0.87 14.38
N VAL A 64 15.82 1.76 13.51
CA VAL A 64 16.52 2.99 13.13
C VAL A 64 16.54 3.95 14.32
N LYS A 65 15.40 4.16 14.98
CA LYS A 65 15.31 4.98 16.22
C LYS A 65 16.17 4.44 17.35
N ALA A 66 16.33 3.13 17.44
CA ALA A 66 17.19 2.48 18.43
C ALA A 66 18.68 2.47 18.03
N GLY A 67 19.05 3.00 16.87
CA GLY A 67 20.42 3.01 16.34
C GLY A 67 20.97 1.62 15.97
N LYS A 68 20.10 0.62 15.80
CA LYS A 68 20.48 -0.75 15.45
C LYS A 68 20.65 -0.95 13.94
N ARG A 69 19.95 -0.15 13.16
CA ARG A 69 19.93 -0.21 11.70
C ARG A 69 19.94 1.19 11.10
N THR A 70 20.43 1.29 9.87
CA THR A 70 20.34 2.52 9.06
C THR A 70 19.02 2.56 8.29
N GLU A 71 18.60 3.76 7.88
CA GLU A 71 17.44 3.92 7.00
C GLU A 71 17.62 3.16 5.68
N GLN A 72 18.84 3.17 5.14
CA GLN A 72 19.20 2.47 3.90
C GLN A 72 19.00 0.94 4.01
N GLU A 73 19.39 0.34 5.14
CA GLU A 73 19.17 -1.09 5.37
C GLU A 73 17.70 -1.45 5.45
N VAL A 74 16.88 -0.58 6.05
CA VAL A 74 15.42 -0.79 6.13
C VAL A 74 14.77 -0.68 4.76
N LEU A 75 15.19 0.31 3.94
CA LEU A 75 14.69 0.47 2.58
C LEU A 75 15.12 -0.70 1.67
N THR A 76 16.34 -1.19 1.84
CA THR A 76 16.84 -2.37 1.07
C THR A 76 16.01 -3.60 1.40
N ASP A 77 15.75 -3.89 2.68
CA ASP A 77 14.91 -5.02 3.08
C ASP A 77 13.48 -4.89 2.54
N LEU A 78 12.94 -3.68 2.55
CA LEU A 78 11.60 -3.41 2.01
C LEU A 78 11.55 -3.69 0.50
N LEU A 79 12.57 -3.24 -0.25
CA LEU A 79 12.68 -3.50 -1.69
C LEU A 79 12.81 -5.01 -1.96
N GLU A 80 13.70 -5.71 -1.24
CA GLU A 80 13.88 -7.16 -1.36
C GLU A 80 12.60 -7.94 -1.04
N ALA A 81 11.80 -7.45 -0.08
CA ALA A 81 10.50 -8.06 0.24
C ALA A 81 9.50 -7.95 -0.92
N PHE A 82 9.48 -6.82 -1.64
CA PHE A 82 8.65 -6.67 -2.83
C PHE A 82 9.13 -7.58 -3.97
N GLU A 83 10.43 -7.58 -4.27
CA GLU A 83 11.02 -8.41 -5.34
C GLU A 83 10.87 -9.91 -5.07
N GLY A 84 10.87 -10.31 -3.79
CA GLY A 84 10.69 -11.70 -3.35
C GLY A 84 9.25 -12.19 -3.45
N ALA A 85 8.28 -11.31 -3.49
CA ALA A 85 6.87 -11.65 -3.48
C ALA A 85 6.45 -12.44 -4.73
N GLY A 86 5.68 -13.49 -4.53
CA GLY A 86 5.18 -14.34 -5.62
C GLY A 86 6.18 -15.33 -6.22
N LYS A 87 7.45 -15.31 -5.82
CA LYS A 87 8.51 -16.19 -6.39
C LYS A 87 8.79 -17.46 -5.57
N GLY A 88 8.00 -17.73 -4.53
CA GLY A 88 8.05 -19.01 -3.78
C GLY A 88 9.41 -19.32 -3.16
N GLY A 89 9.97 -18.43 -2.36
CA GLY A 89 11.12 -18.71 -1.47
C GLY A 89 12.47 -19.03 -2.12
N ASN A 90 12.57 -19.15 -3.44
CA ASN A 90 13.79 -19.46 -4.19
C ASN A 90 14.25 -18.30 -5.08
N SER A 91 13.96 -17.06 -4.70
CA SER A 91 14.37 -15.89 -5.47
C SER A 91 15.88 -15.74 -5.47
N LYS A 92 16.47 -15.71 -6.65
CA LYS A 92 17.79 -15.10 -6.84
C LYS A 92 17.71 -13.67 -6.34
N LYS A 93 18.79 -13.16 -5.73
CA LYS A 93 18.94 -11.76 -5.33
C LYS A 93 18.33 -10.85 -6.39
N GLY A 94 17.44 -9.95 -5.99
CA GLY A 94 16.70 -9.08 -6.88
C GLY A 94 17.63 -8.19 -7.73
N ASP A 95 17.08 -7.57 -8.73
CA ASP A 95 17.82 -6.65 -9.62
C ASP A 95 17.79 -5.19 -9.13
N GLY A 96 17.18 -4.93 -7.97
CA GLY A 96 17.03 -3.61 -7.37
C GLY A 96 15.85 -2.82 -7.93
N MET A 97 14.98 -3.48 -8.70
CA MET A 97 13.82 -2.87 -9.33
C MET A 97 12.55 -3.68 -9.01
N VAL A 98 11.52 -3.01 -8.56
CA VAL A 98 10.21 -3.62 -8.28
C VAL A 98 9.26 -3.32 -9.43
N THR A 99 8.82 -4.35 -10.11
CA THR A 99 7.78 -4.27 -11.14
C THR A 99 6.39 -4.13 -10.53
N LEU A 100 5.41 -3.65 -11.31
CA LEU A 100 4.02 -3.61 -10.88
C LEU A 100 3.47 -5.00 -10.50
N ASP A 101 3.91 -6.06 -11.19
CA ASP A 101 3.47 -7.42 -10.89
C ASP A 101 4.03 -7.94 -9.56
N GLU A 102 5.28 -7.66 -9.23
CA GLU A 102 5.89 -7.98 -7.93
C GLU A 102 5.23 -7.18 -6.80
N TRP A 103 4.98 -5.88 -7.03
CA TRP A 103 4.22 -5.05 -6.11
C TRP A 103 2.82 -5.59 -5.81
N ILE A 104 2.09 -6.00 -6.85
CA ILE A 104 0.76 -6.59 -6.70
C ILE A 104 0.86 -7.92 -5.94
N ALA A 105 1.83 -8.79 -6.28
CA ALA A 105 2.03 -10.07 -5.61
C ALA A 105 2.28 -9.89 -4.12
N TYR A 106 3.13 -8.95 -3.73
CA TYR A 106 3.36 -8.62 -2.31
C TYR A 106 2.07 -8.22 -1.59
N TYR A 107 1.28 -7.34 -2.20
CA TYR A 107 0.02 -6.92 -1.58
C TYR A 107 -1.08 -7.99 -1.63
N GLU A 108 -1.00 -8.95 -2.54
CA GLU A 108 -1.85 -10.15 -2.48
C GLU A 108 -1.54 -10.99 -1.23
N GLU A 109 -0.26 -11.18 -0.91
CA GLU A 109 0.18 -11.88 0.30
C GLU A 109 -0.26 -11.13 1.57
N VAL A 110 0.05 -9.85 1.68
CA VAL A 110 -0.37 -8.99 2.80
C VAL A 110 -1.89 -8.99 2.94
N SER A 111 -2.62 -8.83 1.83
CA SER A 111 -4.08 -8.78 1.79
C SER A 111 -4.72 -10.08 2.26
N SER A 112 -4.07 -11.22 2.07
CA SER A 112 -4.57 -12.53 2.50
C SER A 112 -4.77 -12.62 4.01
N SER A 113 -3.97 -11.88 4.78
CA SER A 113 -4.02 -11.82 6.24
C SER A 113 -4.99 -10.73 6.77
N ILE A 114 -5.57 -9.91 5.88
CA ILE A 114 -6.40 -8.75 6.26
C ILE A 114 -7.86 -8.98 5.89
N ASP A 115 -8.74 -8.97 6.90
CA ASP A 115 -10.15 -9.31 6.73
C ASP A 115 -10.95 -8.23 5.99
N THR A 116 -10.71 -6.94 6.25
CA THR A 116 -11.55 -5.86 5.73
C THR A 116 -10.80 -4.95 4.76
N ASP A 117 -11.50 -4.46 3.73
CA ASP A 117 -10.97 -3.47 2.79
C ASP A 117 -10.61 -2.16 3.51
N ASP A 118 -11.39 -1.76 4.51
CA ASP A 118 -11.17 -0.56 5.30
C ASP A 118 -9.84 -0.62 6.07
N TYR A 119 -9.50 -1.76 6.67
CA TYR A 119 -8.25 -1.91 7.38
C TYR A 119 -7.04 -1.84 6.42
N LEU A 120 -7.12 -2.57 5.30
CA LEU A 120 -6.07 -2.50 4.27
C LEU A 120 -5.90 -1.09 3.72
N GLY A 121 -7.00 -0.40 3.45
CA GLY A 121 -6.98 0.97 2.92
C GLY A 121 -6.32 1.95 3.87
N VAL A 122 -6.67 1.90 5.16
CA VAL A 122 -6.04 2.74 6.19
C VAL A 122 -4.56 2.40 6.37
N MET A 123 -4.22 1.11 6.39
CA MET A 123 -2.83 0.65 6.51
C MET A 123 -1.97 1.18 5.36
N ILE A 124 -2.40 0.98 4.12
CA ILE A 124 -1.68 1.44 2.92
C ILE A 124 -1.49 2.97 2.94
N THR A 125 -2.56 3.73 3.22
CA THR A 125 -2.46 5.19 3.29
C THR A 125 -1.53 5.69 4.38
N LYS A 126 -1.44 4.97 5.48
CA LYS A 126 -0.51 5.31 6.58
C LYS A 126 0.94 5.00 6.20
N CYS A 127 1.21 3.83 5.62
CA CYS A 127 2.56 3.46 5.16
C CYS A 127 3.13 4.49 4.17
N TRP A 128 2.31 4.97 3.25
CA TRP A 128 2.71 5.90 2.18
C TRP A 128 2.24 7.33 2.43
N SER A 129 2.10 7.73 3.69
CA SER A 129 1.60 9.06 4.08
C SER A 129 2.55 10.21 3.73
N CYS A 130 3.83 9.93 3.53
CA CYS A 130 4.84 10.93 3.12
C CYS A 130 4.68 11.33 1.65
N LEU A 131 4.10 10.46 0.81
CA LEU A 131 3.88 10.73 -0.60
C LEU A 131 2.85 11.87 -0.79
N LYS A 132 3.28 12.96 -1.41
CA LYS A 132 2.48 14.17 -1.63
C LYS A 132 2.25 14.42 -3.11
N THR A 133 1.15 15.10 -3.42
CA THR A 133 0.84 15.62 -4.76
C THR A 133 0.27 17.03 -4.62
N LEU A 134 0.25 17.77 -5.73
CA LEU A 134 -0.42 19.07 -5.75
C LEU A 134 -1.95 18.88 -5.78
N ALA A 135 -2.63 19.68 -4.98
CA ALA A 135 -4.09 19.81 -5.05
C ALA A 135 -4.52 20.46 -6.39
N PRO A 136 -5.82 20.43 -6.72
CA PRO A 136 -6.33 21.08 -7.94
C PRO A 136 -6.05 22.59 -8.04
N ASP A 137 -5.72 23.24 -6.93
CA ASP A 137 -5.32 24.66 -6.91
C ASP A 137 -3.88 24.87 -7.45
N GLY A 138 -3.13 23.80 -7.72
CA GLY A 138 -1.76 23.83 -8.21
C GLY A 138 -0.72 24.40 -7.24
N LYS A 139 -1.07 24.61 -5.97
CA LYS A 139 -0.22 25.25 -4.95
C LYS A 139 -0.11 24.47 -3.66
N THR A 140 -1.19 23.83 -3.24
CA THR A 140 -1.26 23.13 -1.95
C THR A 140 -0.78 21.70 -2.09
N LEU A 141 0.17 21.26 -1.26
CA LEU A 141 0.57 19.85 -1.16
C LEU A 141 -0.43 19.09 -0.31
N VAL A 142 -0.97 18.02 -0.87
CA VAL A 142 -1.91 17.10 -0.19
C VAL A 142 -1.38 15.67 -0.26
N PRO A 143 -1.82 14.76 0.62
CA PRO A 143 -1.47 13.35 0.48
C PRO A 143 -1.86 12.82 -0.91
N ALA A 144 -0.91 12.19 -1.62
CA ALA A 144 -1.15 11.60 -2.95
C ALA A 144 -2.14 10.43 -2.85
N ILE A 145 -2.11 9.74 -1.72
CA ILE A 145 -2.98 8.60 -1.43
C ILE A 145 -3.89 8.99 -0.27
N SER A 146 -5.18 8.81 -0.47
CA SER A 146 -6.20 8.97 0.58
C SER A 146 -7.18 7.80 0.51
N TYR A 147 -7.59 7.33 1.66
CA TYR A 147 -8.64 6.34 1.83
C TYR A 147 -9.58 6.81 2.92
N VAL A 148 -10.87 6.82 2.63
CA VAL A 148 -11.90 7.14 3.62
C VAL A 148 -12.66 5.84 3.93
N PRO A 149 -12.57 5.33 5.15
CA PRO A 149 -13.29 4.10 5.55
C PRO A 149 -14.81 4.24 5.37
N ALA A 150 -15.47 3.13 5.05
CA ALA A 150 -16.91 3.13 4.81
C ALA A 150 -17.72 3.65 6.01
N TYR A 151 -17.26 3.41 7.25
CA TYR A 151 -17.91 3.91 8.47
C TYR A 151 -17.83 5.45 8.57
N GLU A 152 -16.75 6.07 8.10
CA GLU A 152 -16.62 7.55 8.05
C GLU A 152 -17.55 8.14 6.99
N ILE A 153 -17.62 7.53 5.80
CA ILE A 153 -18.55 7.94 4.72
C ILE A 153 -19.98 7.93 5.24
N ASN A 154 -20.40 6.83 5.87
CA ASN A 154 -21.74 6.70 6.45
C ASN A 154 -22.02 7.75 7.52
N THR A 155 -21.02 8.11 8.31
CA THR A 155 -21.15 9.15 9.34
C THR A 155 -21.30 10.53 8.71
N LEU A 156 -20.47 10.86 7.71
CA LEU A 156 -20.55 12.12 6.97
C LEU A 156 -21.87 12.27 6.23
N GLU A 157 -22.39 11.21 5.60
CA GLU A 157 -23.70 11.22 4.94
C GLU A 157 -24.83 11.50 5.94
N LYS A 158 -24.81 10.89 7.13
CA LYS A 158 -25.80 11.14 8.18
C LYS A 158 -25.78 12.60 8.63
N ILE A 159 -24.59 13.18 8.82
CA ILE A 159 -24.41 14.57 9.21
C ILE A 159 -24.93 15.49 8.11
N LEU A 160 -24.58 15.23 6.85
CA LEU A 160 -25.01 16.01 5.70
C LEU A 160 -26.53 15.99 5.54
N ARG A 161 -27.16 14.80 5.59
CA ARG A 161 -28.62 14.63 5.51
C ARG A 161 -29.32 15.42 6.62
N LYS A 162 -28.80 15.37 7.87
CA LYS A 162 -29.34 16.14 9.00
C LYS A 162 -29.23 17.65 8.77
N SER A 163 -28.11 18.13 8.25
CA SER A 163 -27.88 19.56 7.93
C SER A 163 -28.83 20.06 6.84
N ILE A 164 -29.01 19.30 5.76
CA ILE A 164 -29.94 19.63 4.68
C ILE A 164 -31.37 19.72 5.20
N TYR A 165 -31.80 18.72 6.01
CA TYR A 165 -33.14 18.72 6.59
C TYR A 165 -33.40 19.91 7.52
N GLN A 166 -32.40 20.31 8.31
CA GLN A 166 -32.51 21.48 9.19
C GLN A 166 -32.62 22.80 8.40
N LYS A 167 -31.89 22.92 7.28
CA LYS A 167 -31.99 24.10 6.40
C LYS A 167 -33.35 24.20 5.69
N ALA A 168 -33.87 23.06 5.20
CA ALA A 168 -35.18 23.02 4.53
C ALA A 168 -36.37 23.34 5.47
N LYS A 169 -36.22 23.17 6.80
CA LYS A 169 -37.25 23.56 7.77
C LYS A 169 -37.25 25.05 8.16
N LYS A 170 -36.16 25.76 7.84
CA LYS A 170 -36.02 27.19 8.20
C LYS A 170 -36.32 28.18 7.05
N GLY A 171 -36.56 27.65 5.86
CA GLY A 171 -37.05 28.40 4.70
C GLY A 171 -38.52 28.14 4.45
#